data_83cb278e22851f2c878b7ab30839e95e
#
_entry.id   83cb278e22851f2c878b7ab30839e95e
#
_cell.length_a   1.000
_cell.length_b   1.000
_cell.length_c   1.000
_cell.angle_alpha   90.00
_cell.angle_beta   90.00
_cell.angle_gamma   90.00
#
_symmetry.space_group_name_H-M   'P 1'
#
loop_
_entity.id
_entity.type
_entity.pdbx_description
1 polymer ?
#
loop_
_entity_poly.entity_id
_entity_poly.type
_entity_poly.pdbx_seq_one_letter_code
_entity_poly.pdbx_strand_id
1 'polypeptide(L)'
;MASPHVAGGMAIVQQALKARNASMSGADRKHMTDTLLMSTAHVIYDNDGVPYSPRKQGAGLMSINDAVNTRGYLSVAGMERPKLELKDDPAMKGVYTMTFTVHNTGSDTLYYDVTPIVLTDTTESYVNGNQQEFSTISGSSRLLPHTFTTNCENNRVSVAPGKTADVTVTVTVTDEGRTMLAQFPNGGYVEGFVT
;
A
#
# COMPACT_ATOMS: atom_id res chain seq x y z
N MET A 1 18.33 6.24 -11.58
CA MET A 1 18.32 5.07 -12.51
C MET A 1 17.05 4.22 -12.42
N ALA A 2 16.12 4.47 -11.51
CA ALA A 2 14.85 3.71 -11.40
C ALA A 2 13.92 3.91 -12.61
N SER A 3 13.78 5.12 -13.14
CA SER A 3 12.85 5.46 -14.20
C SER A 3 13.02 4.62 -15.49
N PRO A 4 14.23 4.38 -16.03
CA PRO A 4 14.41 3.52 -17.18
C PRO A 4 14.02 2.05 -16.92
N HIS A 5 14.26 1.54 -15.71
CA HIS A 5 13.84 0.18 -15.33
C HIS A 5 12.33 0.05 -15.30
N VAL A 6 11.64 1.03 -14.72
CA VAL A 6 10.17 1.06 -14.71
C VAL A 6 9.62 1.15 -16.14
N ALA A 7 10.18 2.02 -16.98
CA ALA A 7 9.76 2.14 -18.38
C ALA A 7 9.94 0.82 -19.15
N GLY A 8 11.09 0.14 -18.98
CA GLY A 8 11.33 -1.17 -19.57
C GLY A 8 10.34 -2.23 -19.07
N GLY A 9 10.10 -2.29 -17.76
CA GLY A 9 9.13 -3.19 -17.15
C GLY A 9 7.71 -2.96 -17.66
N MET A 10 7.28 -1.71 -17.74
CA MET A 10 5.99 -1.34 -18.32
C MET A 10 5.85 -1.81 -19.77
N ALA A 11 6.90 -1.67 -20.59
CA ALA A 11 6.88 -2.13 -21.97
C ALA A 11 6.64 -3.66 -22.07
N ILE A 12 7.29 -4.44 -21.21
CA ILE A 12 7.12 -5.90 -21.17
C ILE A 12 5.71 -6.29 -20.76
N VAL A 13 5.17 -5.66 -19.70
CA VAL A 13 3.80 -5.92 -19.22
C VAL A 13 2.78 -5.52 -20.28
N GLN A 14 2.94 -4.38 -20.94
CA GLN A 14 2.08 -3.95 -22.05
C GLN A 14 2.12 -4.91 -23.23
N GLN A 15 3.28 -5.45 -23.56
CA GLN A 15 3.42 -6.48 -24.60
C GLN A 15 2.66 -7.74 -24.24
N ALA A 16 2.79 -8.21 -23.00
CA ALA A 16 2.07 -9.38 -22.49
C ALA A 16 0.54 -9.16 -22.51
N LEU A 17 0.06 -7.99 -22.08
CA LEU A 17 -1.36 -7.64 -22.13
C LEU A 17 -1.88 -7.59 -23.57
N LYS A 18 -1.12 -7.02 -24.51
CA LYS A 18 -1.48 -7.00 -25.94
C LYS A 18 -1.56 -8.40 -26.53
N ALA A 19 -0.68 -9.30 -26.14
CA ALA A 19 -0.71 -10.70 -26.59
C ALA A 19 -1.95 -11.44 -26.03
N ARG A 20 -2.39 -11.15 -24.82
CA ARG A 20 -3.58 -11.74 -24.20
C ARG A 20 -4.89 -11.18 -24.73
N ASN A 21 -4.93 -9.89 -24.99
CA ASN A 21 -6.10 -9.18 -25.49
C ASN A 21 -5.70 -8.11 -26.50
N ALA A 22 -5.65 -8.49 -27.78
CA ALA A 22 -5.26 -7.60 -28.85
C ALA A 22 -6.26 -6.42 -29.07
N SER A 23 -7.51 -6.58 -28.62
CA SER A 23 -8.56 -5.55 -28.76
C SER A 23 -8.54 -4.50 -27.64
N MET A 24 -7.75 -4.70 -26.58
CA MET A 24 -7.62 -3.74 -25.49
C MET A 24 -7.04 -2.41 -26.00
N SER A 25 -7.72 -1.31 -25.69
CA SER A 25 -7.26 0.03 -26.08
C SER A 25 -5.88 0.35 -25.47
N GLY A 26 -5.16 1.31 -26.05
CA GLY A 26 -3.88 1.77 -25.52
C GLY A 26 -4.01 2.38 -24.12
N ALA A 27 -5.10 3.10 -23.86
CA ALA A 27 -5.40 3.70 -22.56
C ALA A 27 -5.69 2.63 -21.49
N ASP A 28 -6.57 1.66 -21.81
CA ASP A 28 -6.90 0.58 -20.87
C ASP A 28 -5.67 -0.30 -20.58
N ARG A 29 -4.85 -0.55 -21.59
CA ARG A 29 -3.61 -1.31 -21.43
C ARG A 29 -2.61 -0.60 -20.51
N LYS A 30 -2.48 0.73 -20.68
CA LYS A 30 -1.65 1.53 -19.78
C LYS A 30 -2.17 1.45 -18.35
N HIS A 31 -3.46 1.69 -18.15
CA HIS A 31 -4.10 1.62 -16.85
C HIS A 31 -3.91 0.24 -16.19
N MET A 32 -4.18 -0.84 -16.94
CA MET A 32 -3.98 -2.20 -16.44
C MET A 32 -2.50 -2.49 -16.13
N THR A 33 -1.56 -1.95 -16.90
CA THR A 33 -0.12 -2.09 -16.63
C THR A 33 0.25 -1.47 -15.29
N ASP A 34 -0.19 -0.23 -15.03
CA ASP A 34 0.04 0.47 -13.77
C ASP A 34 -0.58 -0.33 -12.59
N THR A 35 -1.80 -0.80 -12.78
CA THR A 35 -2.54 -1.59 -11.78
C THR A 35 -1.84 -2.89 -11.44
N LEU A 36 -1.41 -3.67 -12.43
CA LEU A 36 -0.72 -4.93 -12.23
C LEU A 36 0.63 -4.74 -11.53
N LEU A 37 1.43 -3.77 -11.99
CA LEU A 37 2.74 -3.49 -11.39
C LEU A 37 2.62 -3.04 -9.94
N MET A 38 1.60 -2.24 -9.59
CA MET A 38 1.39 -1.81 -8.20
C MET A 38 0.79 -2.93 -7.33
N SER A 39 -0.13 -3.74 -7.87
CA SER A 39 -0.76 -4.84 -7.13
C SER A 39 0.18 -6.00 -6.83
N THR A 40 1.29 -6.12 -7.56
CA THR A 40 2.29 -7.20 -7.42
C THR A 40 3.65 -6.71 -6.97
N ALA A 41 3.77 -5.44 -6.56
CA ALA A 41 5.01 -4.90 -6.04
C ALA A 41 5.33 -5.48 -4.66
N HIS A 42 6.61 -5.70 -4.41
CA HIS A 42 7.11 -6.21 -3.13
C HIS A 42 7.54 -5.06 -2.23
N VAL A 43 6.97 -4.99 -1.05
CA VAL A 43 7.38 -3.99 -0.04
C VAL A 43 8.87 -4.17 0.29
N ILE A 44 9.62 -3.08 0.28
CA ILE A 44 11.06 -3.06 0.60
C ILE A 44 11.21 -2.68 2.07
N TYR A 45 12.04 -3.42 2.76
CA TYR A 45 12.34 -3.29 4.17
C TYR A 45 13.78 -2.79 4.36
N ASP A 46 14.03 -2.12 5.47
CA ASP A 46 15.38 -1.81 5.92
C ASP A 46 16.04 -3.03 6.60
N ASN A 47 17.25 -2.83 7.14
CA ASN A 47 18.00 -3.89 7.81
C ASN A 47 17.38 -4.36 9.13
N ASP A 48 16.50 -3.56 9.72
CA ASP A 48 15.80 -3.85 10.96
C ASP A 48 14.42 -4.49 10.72
N GLY A 49 14.08 -4.73 9.45
CA GLY A 49 12.81 -5.32 9.03
C GLY A 49 11.63 -4.34 9.08
N VAL A 50 11.90 -3.03 9.07
CA VAL A 50 10.88 -2.00 8.98
C VAL A 50 10.70 -1.57 7.53
N PRO A 51 9.48 -1.53 7.00
CA PRO A 51 9.26 -1.05 5.64
C PRO A 51 9.67 0.41 5.47
N TYR A 52 10.26 0.74 4.33
CA TYR A 52 10.37 2.13 3.95
C TYR A 52 9.00 2.75 3.71
N SER A 53 8.88 4.05 3.99
CA SER A 53 7.65 4.83 3.75
C SER A 53 7.12 4.70 2.32
N PRO A 54 5.78 4.57 2.12
CA PRO A 54 5.17 4.64 0.79
C PRO A 54 5.55 5.91 0.01
N ARG A 55 5.84 7.01 0.70
CA ARG A 55 6.34 8.26 0.08
C ARG A 55 7.71 8.10 -0.58
N LYS A 56 8.49 7.07 -0.18
CA LYS A 56 9.83 6.77 -0.72
C LYS A 56 9.81 5.66 -1.75
N GLN A 57 9.12 4.56 -1.44
CA GLN A 57 9.13 3.37 -2.29
C GLN A 57 7.90 3.22 -3.19
N GLY A 58 6.88 4.07 -3.03
CA GLY A 58 5.59 3.87 -3.72
C GLY A 58 4.92 2.59 -3.24
N ALA A 59 4.53 1.72 -4.17
CA ALA A 59 3.97 0.40 -3.87
C ALA A 59 5.07 -0.63 -3.49
N GLY A 60 6.33 -0.36 -3.79
CA GLY A 60 7.45 -1.25 -3.52
C GLY A 60 8.32 -1.55 -4.75
N LEU A 61 9.10 -2.61 -4.65
CA LEU A 61 9.93 -3.12 -5.75
C LEU A 61 9.06 -3.77 -6.82
N MET A 62 9.19 -3.30 -8.05
CA MET A 62 8.48 -3.82 -9.20
C MET A 62 8.90 -5.26 -9.51
N SER A 63 7.91 -6.16 -9.61
CA SER A 63 8.08 -7.52 -10.11
C SER A 63 7.40 -7.68 -11.47
N ILE A 64 8.18 -7.69 -12.55
CA ILE A 64 7.66 -7.88 -13.91
C ILE A 64 7.07 -9.29 -14.07
N ASN A 65 7.76 -10.29 -13.50
CA ASN A 65 7.30 -11.68 -13.55
C ASN A 65 5.92 -11.83 -12.91
N ASP A 66 5.73 -11.25 -11.73
CA ASP A 66 4.47 -11.37 -11.00
C ASP A 66 3.37 -10.57 -11.72
N ALA A 67 3.67 -9.36 -12.20
CA ALA A 67 2.73 -8.56 -12.96
C ALA A 67 2.24 -9.25 -14.26
N VAL A 68 3.12 -9.98 -14.93
CA VAL A 68 2.76 -10.73 -16.15
C VAL A 68 1.98 -12.01 -15.79
N ASN A 69 2.29 -12.69 -14.71
CA ASN A 69 1.72 -14.01 -14.41
C ASN A 69 0.53 -13.99 -13.45
N THR A 70 0.32 -12.90 -12.71
CA THR A 70 -0.82 -12.80 -11.78
C THR A 70 -2.15 -13.00 -12.47
N ARG A 71 -3.08 -13.59 -11.74
CA ARG A 71 -4.51 -13.69 -12.09
C ARG A 71 -5.38 -12.78 -11.24
N GLY A 72 -4.78 -12.16 -10.22
CA GLY A 72 -5.46 -11.20 -9.34
C GLY A 72 -4.84 -9.83 -9.43
N TYR A 73 -5.67 -8.80 -9.26
CA TYR A 73 -5.22 -7.42 -9.13
C TYR A 73 -6.17 -6.63 -8.23
N LEU A 74 -5.71 -5.48 -7.77
CA LEU A 74 -6.47 -4.59 -6.89
C LEU A 74 -6.95 -3.36 -7.63
N SER A 75 -8.13 -2.86 -7.25
CA SER A 75 -8.61 -1.54 -7.65
C SER A 75 -9.20 -0.79 -6.47
N VAL A 76 -9.25 0.52 -6.57
CA VAL A 76 -9.87 1.41 -5.59
C VAL A 76 -10.90 2.27 -6.33
N ALA A 77 -12.13 2.30 -5.82
CA ALA A 77 -13.20 3.05 -6.46
C ALA A 77 -12.85 4.54 -6.59
N GLY A 78 -13.01 5.09 -7.79
CA GLY A 78 -12.70 6.49 -8.10
C GLY A 78 -11.21 6.83 -8.24
N MET A 79 -10.32 5.84 -8.15
CA MET A 79 -8.87 6.04 -8.30
C MET A 79 -8.37 5.35 -9.57
N GLU A 80 -7.41 5.98 -10.26
CA GLU A 80 -6.76 5.39 -11.43
C GLU A 80 -5.76 4.28 -11.09
N ARG A 81 -5.36 4.19 -9.82
CA ARG A 81 -4.35 3.25 -9.32
C ARG A 81 -4.81 2.64 -8.01
N PRO A 82 -4.33 1.44 -7.64
CA PRO A 82 -4.62 0.81 -6.35
C PRO A 82 -3.89 1.52 -5.20
N LYS A 83 -4.22 2.79 -4.98
CA LYS A 83 -3.69 3.67 -3.95
C LYS A 83 -4.86 4.34 -3.22
N LEU A 84 -4.81 4.35 -1.91
CA LEU A 84 -5.76 5.03 -1.05
C LEU A 84 -5.14 6.30 -0.45
N GLU A 85 -5.89 7.39 -0.44
CA GLU A 85 -5.53 8.64 0.22
C GLU A 85 -6.55 8.89 1.33
N LEU A 86 -6.12 8.72 2.58
CA LEU A 86 -6.99 8.80 3.76
C LEU A 86 -7.25 10.25 4.18
N LYS A 87 -6.51 11.21 3.61
CA LYS A 87 -6.54 12.64 3.92
C LYS A 87 -6.16 12.94 5.37
N ASP A 88 -6.43 14.17 5.81
CA ASP A 88 -6.08 14.65 7.15
C ASP A 88 -7.07 14.15 8.20
N ASP A 89 -6.58 13.90 9.41
CA ASP A 89 -7.36 13.59 10.60
C ASP A 89 -7.22 14.71 11.66
N PRO A 90 -7.80 15.89 11.43
CA PRO A 90 -7.66 17.03 12.34
C PRO A 90 -8.28 16.78 13.72
N ALA A 91 -9.19 15.83 13.82
CA ALA A 91 -9.80 15.42 15.09
C ALA A 91 -8.99 14.36 15.83
N MET A 92 -7.85 13.93 15.26
CA MET A 92 -6.94 12.91 15.83
C MET A 92 -7.68 11.64 16.29
N LYS A 93 -8.67 11.20 15.52
CA LYS A 93 -9.46 10.00 15.83
C LYS A 93 -8.60 8.73 15.79
N GLY A 94 -7.60 8.69 14.90
CA GLY A 94 -6.71 7.57 14.73
C GLY A 94 -7.43 6.29 14.27
N VAL A 95 -8.55 6.44 13.56
CA VAL A 95 -9.34 5.33 13.00
C VAL A 95 -9.47 5.56 11.51
N TYR A 96 -8.97 4.63 10.72
CA TYR A 96 -8.88 4.75 9.27
C TYR A 96 -9.54 3.54 8.61
N THR A 97 -10.59 3.78 7.83
CA THR A 97 -11.27 2.73 7.08
C THR A 97 -10.92 2.84 5.60
N MET A 98 -10.49 1.73 5.04
CA MET A 98 -10.04 1.59 3.66
C MET A 98 -10.88 0.53 2.98
N THR A 99 -11.37 0.79 1.77
CA THR A 99 -12.05 -0.21 0.94
C THR A 99 -11.39 -0.30 -0.41
N PHE A 100 -11.12 -1.52 -0.84
CA PHE A 100 -10.57 -1.84 -2.15
C PHE A 100 -11.21 -3.10 -2.70
N THR A 101 -11.14 -3.29 -4.00
CA THR A 101 -11.71 -4.45 -4.68
C THR A 101 -10.60 -5.36 -5.16
N VAL A 102 -10.69 -6.65 -4.84
CA VAL A 102 -9.84 -7.72 -5.36
C VAL A 102 -10.52 -8.32 -6.58
N HIS A 103 -9.83 -8.39 -7.70
CA HIS A 103 -10.30 -8.98 -8.94
C HIS A 103 -9.63 -10.32 -9.20
N ASN A 104 -10.36 -11.29 -9.69
CA ASN A 104 -9.83 -12.56 -10.15
C ASN A 104 -10.15 -12.74 -11.65
N THR A 105 -9.12 -12.75 -12.49
CA THR A 105 -9.22 -12.99 -13.94
C THR A 105 -8.84 -14.39 -14.34
N GLY A 106 -8.54 -15.25 -13.35
CA GLY A 106 -8.15 -16.64 -13.56
C GLY A 106 -9.33 -17.60 -13.60
N SER A 107 -8.99 -18.89 -13.76
CA SER A 107 -9.93 -20.03 -13.78
C SER A 107 -10.12 -20.68 -12.41
N ASP A 108 -9.27 -20.34 -11.44
CA ASP A 108 -9.27 -20.93 -10.10
C ASP A 108 -9.63 -19.87 -9.06
N THR A 109 -10.18 -20.32 -7.92
CA THR A 109 -10.42 -19.40 -6.79
C THR A 109 -9.09 -18.91 -6.22
N LEU A 110 -8.97 -17.59 -6.04
CA LEU A 110 -7.83 -16.97 -5.39
C LEU A 110 -8.14 -16.72 -3.91
N TYR A 111 -7.12 -16.89 -3.07
CA TYR A 111 -7.18 -16.63 -1.64
C TYR A 111 -6.04 -15.69 -1.26
N TYR A 112 -6.36 -14.67 -0.46
CA TYR A 112 -5.39 -13.73 0.07
C TYR A 112 -5.63 -13.50 1.55
N ASP A 113 -4.57 -13.55 2.34
CA ASP A 113 -4.61 -13.07 3.70
C ASP A 113 -4.42 -11.54 3.68
N VAL A 114 -5.16 -10.83 4.51
CA VAL A 114 -5.20 -9.36 4.50
C VAL A 114 -4.53 -8.85 5.77
N THR A 115 -3.41 -8.17 5.62
CA THR A 115 -2.64 -7.63 6.75
C THR A 115 -2.22 -6.19 6.49
N PRO A 116 -2.67 -5.22 7.30
CA PRO A 116 -2.16 -3.86 7.22
C PRO A 116 -0.80 -3.75 7.92
N ILE A 117 0.09 -2.98 7.33
CA ILE A 117 1.34 -2.53 7.92
C ILE A 117 1.23 -1.01 8.06
N VAL A 118 1.26 -0.50 9.29
CA VAL A 118 1.08 0.93 9.56
C VAL A 118 2.37 1.53 10.05
N LEU A 119 2.73 2.65 9.46
CA LEU A 119 3.99 3.34 9.65
C LEU A 119 3.77 4.80 10.07
N THR A 120 4.74 5.34 10.77
CA THR A 120 4.93 6.78 10.96
C THR A 120 6.41 7.13 10.80
N ASP A 121 6.74 8.40 10.75
CA ASP A 121 8.13 8.85 10.70
C ASP A 121 8.87 8.51 12.00
N THR A 122 10.17 8.31 11.92
CA THR A 122 11.05 8.20 13.08
C THR A 122 11.38 9.59 13.60
N THR A 123 11.42 9.73 14.93
CA THR A 123 11.84 10.96 15.61
C THR A 123 13.10 10.72 16.41
N GLU A 124 13.90 11.75 16.53
CA GLU A 124 14.96 11.87 17.53
C GLU A 124 14.60 12.98 18.51
N SER A 125 15.01 12.81 19.75
CA SER A 125 14.82 13.83 20.79
C SER A 125 16.14 14.58 21.01
N TYR A 126 16.05 15.86 21.26
CA TYR A 126 17.17 16.70 21.66
C TYR A 126 16.73 17.67 22.76
N VAL A 127 17.71 18.21 23.49
CA VAL A 127 17.44 19.16 24.55
C VAL A 127 17.73 20.58 24.05
N ASN A 128 16.71 21.44 24.11
CA ASN A 128 16.82 22.84 23.79
C ASN A 128 16.52 23.66 25.05
N GLY A 129 17.54 24.20 25.68
CA GLY A 129 17.44 24.83 27.01
C GLY A 129 17.06 23.79 28.07
N ASN A 130 15.88 23.96 28.68
CA ASN A 130 15.34 23.03 29.68
C ASN A 130 14.18 22.17 29.14
N GLN A 131 13.94 22.20 27.81
CA GLN A 131 12.84 21.47 27.17
C GLN A 131 13.37 20.37 26.28
N GLN A 132 12.70 19.23 26.32
CA GLN A 132 12.92 18.15 25.38
C GLN A 132 12.07 18.42 24.12
N GLU A 133 12.74 18.48 22.98
CA GLU A 133 12.14 18.66 21.66
C GLU A 133 12.33 17.41 20.81
N PHE A 134 11.54 17.28 19.77
CA PHE A 134 11.61 16.19 18.81
C PHE A 134 11.75 16.72 17.39
N SER A 135 12.62 16.10 16.62
CA SER A 135 12.74 16.31 15.18
C SER A 135 12.51 15.01 14.41
N THR A 136 12.00 15.12 13.20
CA THR A 136 11.81 13.98 12.31
C THR A 136 13.13 13.58 11.70
N ILE A 137 13.50 12.29 11.79
CA ILE A 137 14.63 11.74 11.06
C ILE A 137 14.21 11.54 9.61
N SER A 138 14.79 12.36 8.73
CA SER A 138 14.50 12.28 7.30
C SER A 138 14.80 10.89 6.77
N GLY A 139 13.76 10.27 6.30
CA GLY A 139 13.87 9.03 5.57
C GLY A 139 13.88 7.75 6.37
N SER A 140 13.69 7.81 7.66
CA SER A 140 13.40 6.66 8.50
C SER A 140 11.91 6.54 8.78
N SER A 141 11.45 5.31 8.88
CA SER A 141 10.09 4.97 9.29
C SER A 141 10.14 4.05 10.50
N ARG A 142 9.07 4.03 11.27
CA ARG A 142 8.87 3.05 12.35
C ARG A 142 7.45 2.50 12.27
N LEU A 143 7.27 1.28 12.76
CA LEU A 143 5.95 0.69 12.91
C LEU A 143 5.12 1.51 13.89
N LEU A 144 3.89 1.83 13.51
CA LEU A 144 2.93 2.51 14.38
C LEU A 144 2.04 1.46 15.04
N PRO A 145 2.02 1.37 16.38
CA PRO A 145 1.16 0.45 17.11
C PRO A 145 -0.31 0.64 16.79
N HIS A 146 -0.96 -0.43 16.31
CA HIS A 146 -2.35 -0.40 15.87
C HIS A 146 -3.02 -1.76 16.08
N THR A 147 -4.35 -1.75 16.04
CA THR A 147 -5.19 -2.93 15.81
C THR A 147 -5.92 -2.78 14.50
N PHE A 148 -6.44 -3.86 13.96
CA PHE A 148 -7.26 -3.80 12.75
C PHE A 148 -8.38 -4.82 12.76
N THR A 149 -9.40 -4.54 11.95
CA THR A 149 -10.49 -5.47 11.63
C THR A 149 -10.71 -5.46 10.11
N THR A 150 -11.23 -6.56 9.60
CA THR A 150 -11.66 -6.67 8.21
C THR A 150 -13.09 -7.17 8.12
N ASN A 151 -13.71 -7.00 6.96
CA ASN A 151 -15.00 -7.65 6.64
C ASN A 151 -14.82 -9.11 6.17
N CYS A 152 -13.59 -9.62 6.16
CA CYS A 152 -13.27 -10.97 5.73
C CYS A 152 -13.16 -11.92 6.93
N GLU A 153 -13.71 -13.13 6.81
CA GLU A 153 -13.57 -14.16 7.85
C GLU A 153 -12.07 -14.52 8.02
N ASN A 154 -11.59 -14.48 9.26
CA ASN A 154 -10.18 -14.72 9.61
C ASN A 154 -9.19 -13.85 8.82
N ASN A 155 -9.59 -12.65 8.43
CA ASN A 155 -8.81 -11.74 7.58
C ASN A 155 -8.40 -12.36 6.23
N ARG A 156 -9.18 -13.30 5.72
CA ARG A 156 -8.89 -13.99 4.46
C ARG A 156 -9.99 -13.76 3.45
N VAL A 157 -9.66 -13.14 2.33
CA VAL A 157 -10.57 -12.97 1.20
C VAL A 157 -10.44 -14.14 0.23
N SER A 158 -11.56 -14.62 -0.25
CA SER A 158 -11.62 -15.61 -1.33
C SER A 158 -12.38 -15.01 -2.51
N VAL A 159 -11.82 -15.16 -3.71
CA VAL A 159 -12.41 -14.61 -4.93
C VAL A 159 -12.56 -15.71 -5.98
N ALA A 160 -13.80 -16.06 -6.29
CA ALA A 160 -14.10 -17.09 -7.29
C ALA A 160 -13.64 -16.67 -8.71
N PRO A 161 -13.47 -17.63 -9.64
CA PRO A 161 -13.08 -17.35 -11.02
C PRO A 161 -13.92 -16.27 -11.70
N GLY A 162 -13.28 -15.27 -12.29
CA GLY A 162 -13.94 -14.18 -13.00
C GLY A 162 -14.81 -13.27 -12.12
N LYS A 163 -14.64 -13.33 -10.79
CA LYS A 163 -15.40 -12.51 -9.82
C LYS A 163 -14.51 -11.47 -9.15
N THR A 164 -15.18 -10.65 -8.37
CA THR A 164 -14.54 -9.62 -7.52
C THR A 164 -15.03 -9.79 -6.09
N ALA A 165 -14.23 -9.27 -5.14
CA ALA A 165 -14.63 -9.16 -3.74
C ALA A 165 -14.15 -7.81 -3.18
N ASP A 166 -15.04 -7.11 -2.48
CA ASP A 166 -14.70 -5.88 -1.78
C ASP A 166 -14.17 -6.23 -0.39
N VAL A 167 -12.99 -5.69 -0.12
CA VAL A 167 -12.31 -5.83 1.17
C VAL A 167 -12.32 -4.48 1.85
N THR A 168 -12.82 -4.46 3.08
CA THR A 168 -12.78 -3.30 3.96
C THR A 168 -11.85 -3.60 5.13
N VAL A 169 -10.86 -2.76 5.32
CA VAL A 169 -9.92 -2.80 6.45
C VAL A 169 -10.12 -1.56 7.28
N THR A 170 -10.33 -1.73 8.58
CA THR A 170 -10.35 -0.61 9.54
C THR A 170 -9.15 -0.76 10.47
N VAL A 171 -8.27 0.21 10.43
CA VAL A 171 -7.11 0.33 11.32
C VAL A 171 -7.45 1.28 12.45
N THR A 172 -7.10 0.92 13.67
CA THR A 172 -7.23 1.79 14.86
C THR A 172 -5.87 1.92 15.53
N VAL A 173 -5.37 3.14 15.61
CA VAL A 173 -4.12 3.47 16.33
C VAL A 173 -4.34 3.26 17.82
N THR A 174 -3.45 2.50 18.47
CA THR A 174 -3.51 2.26 19.92
C THR A 174 -3.09 3.50 20.72
N ASP A 175 -3.28 3.48 22.04
CA ASP A 175 -2.83 4.59 22.91
C ASP A 175 -1.31 4.76 22.86
N GLU A 176 -0.55 3.68 22.73
CA GLU A 176 0.89 3.72 22.50
C GLU A 176 1.21 4.44 21.18
N GLY A 177 0.51 4.08 20.10
CA GLY A 177 0.64 4.74 18.80
C GLY A 177 0.28 6.22 18.87
N ARG A 178 -0.77 6.60 19.61
CA ARG A 178 -1.13 8.01 19.84
C ARG A 178 -0.03 8.76 20.58
N THR A 179 0.57 8.14 21.57
CA THR A 179 1.72 8.71 22.29
C THR A 179 2.91 8.94 21.36
N MET A 180 3.15 8.02 20.44
CA MET A 180 4.18 8.21 19.40
C MET A 180 3.86 9.36 18.47
N LEU A 181 2.60 9.49 18.03
CA LEU A 181 2.16 10.58 17.14
C LEU A 181 2.19 11.94 17.83
N ALA A 182 1.97 12.00 19.15
CA ALA A 182 2.06 13.24 19.92
C ALA A 182 3.48 13.86 19.96
N GLN A 183 4.51 13.12 19.52
CA GLN A 183 5.88 13.64 19.35
C GLN A 183 6.01 14.60 18.16
N PHE A 184 5.01 14.68 17.28
CA PHE A 184 5.03 15.53 16.09
C PHE A 184 4.21 16.81 16.35
N PRO A 185 4.84 17.94 16.74
CA PRO A 185 4.10 19.16 17.12
C PRO A 185 3.32 19.77 15.94
N ASN A 186 3.74 19.50 14.72
CA ASN A 186 3.09 19.99 13.49
C ASN A 186 2.29 18.91 12.76
N GLY A 187 1.98 17.80 13.44
CA GLY A 187 1.36 16.63 12.84
C GLY A 187 2.38 15.66 12.25
N GLY A 188 2.03 14.36 12.28
CA GLY A 188 2.82 13.26 11.72
C GLY A 188 2.06 12.53 10.62
N TYR A 189 2.76 11.77 9.80
CA TYR A 189 2.15 10.91 8.82
C TYR A 189 1.70 9.59 9.45
N VAL A 190 0.50 9.14 9.07
CA VAL A 190 0.04 7.76 9.26
C VAL A 190 -0.13 7.17 7.87
N GLU A 191 0.69 6.22 7.53
CA GLU A 191 0.79 5.66 6.18
C GLU A 191 1.13 4.17 6.25
N GLY A 192 1.15 3.48 5.12
CA GLY A 192 1.53 2.07 5.13
C GLY A 192 1.06 1.29 3.92
N PHE A 193 0.91 -0.01 4.12
CA PHE A 193 0.54 -0.96 3.09
C PHE A 193 -0.57 -1.88 3.61
N VAL A 194 -1.37 -2.40 2.70
CA VAL A 194 -2.18 -3.59 2.91
C VAL A 194 -1.58 -4.69 2.04
N THR A 195 -1.09 -5.73 2.66
CA THR A 195 -0.41 -6.87 2.03
C THR A 195 -1.24 -8.14 2.18
#